data_49030b8a907e6de92012cd720acd8c4b
#
_entry.id   49030b8a907e6de92012cd720acd8c4b
#
_cell.length_a   1.000
_cell.length_b   1.000
_cell.length_c   1.000
_cell.angle_alpha   90.00
_cell.angle_beta   90.00
_cell.angle_gamma   90.00
#
_symmetry.space_group_name_H-M   'P 1'
#
loop_
_entity.id
_entity.type
_entity.pdbx_description
1 polymer ?
#
loop_
_entity_poly.entity_id
_entity_poly.type
_entity_poly.pdbx_seq_one_letter_code
_entity_poly.pdbx_strand_id
1 'polypeptide(L)'
;MYLITNRKLCSEERYLEVIKESILSGVENIIIREKDLEYQELRKLYMKIKTKINCIDFQEQISDESLKTNINQKECRNKFKVNFIINSNIEFFEKVDCQGIHLPFKLFLNLIENKYNFNENKILGLSLHKVEEVDYLEKLIRNQNIK
;
A
#
# COMPACT_ATOMS: atom_id res chain seq x y z
N MET A 1 0.37 -11.74 2.12
CA MET A 1 -0.43 -11.35 3.32
C MET A 1 -0.70 -9.84 3.26
N TYR A 2 -1.83 -9.35 3.83
CA TYR A 2 -2.21 -7.94 3.82
C TYR A 2 -2.28 -7.39 5.25
N LEU A 3 -1.72 -6.20 5.48
CA LEU A 3 -1.93 -5.37 6.66
C LEU A 3 -2.82 -4.19 6.28
N ILE A 4 -3.91 -3.96 7.02
CA ILE A 4 -4.74 -2.76 6.88
C ILE A 4 -4.46 -1.86 8.07
N THR A 5 -4.06 -0.62 7.82
CA THR A 5 -3.69 0.30 8.88
C THR A 5 -4.90 0.99 9.53
N ASN A 6 -4.76 1.30 10.81
CA ASN A 6 -5.66 2.17 11.56
C ASN A 6 -4.89 2.80 12.73
N ARG A 7 -4.41 4.03 12.57
CA ARG A 7 -3.59 4.73 13.57
C ARG A 7 -4.33 5.06 14.87
N LYS A 8 -5.68 5.01 14.88
CA LYS A 8 -6.48 5.28 16.09
C LYS A 8 -6.43 4.16 17.12
N LEU A 9 -5.88 2.99 16.78
CA LEU A 9 -5.82 1.84 17.67
C LEU A 9 -4.64 1.88 18.65
N CYS A 10 -3.65 2.75 18.44
CA CYS A 10 -2.45 2.84 19.28
C CYS A 10 -1.76 4.21 19.14
N SER A 11 -0.68 4.45 19.91
CA SER A 11 0.17 5.63 19.71
C SER A 11 0.89 5.61 18.36
N GLU A 12 1.36 6.76 17.88
CA GLU A 12 2.08 6.84 16.60
C GLU A 12 3.35 5.98 16.60
N GLU A 13 4.08 5.94 17.71
CA GLU A 13 5.28 5.10 17.84
C GLU A 13 4.94 3.63 17.70
N ARG A 14 3.91 3.15 18.42
CA ARG A 14 3.47 1.76 18.34
C ARG A 14 2.92 1.41 16.96
N TYR A 15 2.23 2.35 16.31
CA TYR A 15 1.75 2.19 14.93
C TYR A 15 2.90 1.90 13.95
N LEU A 16 3.97 2.68 14.01
CA LEU A 16 5.14 2.49 13.15
C LEU A 16 5.89 1.18 13.48
N GLU A 17 5.97 0.80 14.76
CA GLU A 17 6.58 -0.47 15.15
C GLU A 17 5.75 -1.67 14.68
N VAL A 18 4.41 -1.64 14.80
CA VAL A 18 3.53 -2.72 14.28
C VAL A 18 3.71 -2.90 12.78
N ILE A 19 3.81 -1.81 12.01
CA ILE A 19 4.08 -1.91 10.57
C ILE A 19 5.44 -2.58 10.33
N LYS A 20 6.48 -2.16 11.05
CA LYS A 20 7.81 -2.75 10.96
C LYS A 20 7.79 -4.25 11.29
N GLU A 21 7.23 -4.63 12.44
CA GLU A 21 7.11 -6.02 12.89
C GLU A 21 6.35 -6.88 11.86
N SER A 22 5.28 -6.32 11.27
CA SER A 22 4.50 -7.01 10.24
C SER A 22 5.32 -7.30 8.98
N ILE A 23 6.13 -6.34 8.53
CA ILE A 23 7.01 -6.51 7.36
C ILE A 23 8.07 -7.59 7.65
N LEU A 24 8.70 -7.53 8.81
CA LEU A 24 9.68 -8.53 9.26
C LEU A 24 9.06 -9.93 9.35
N SER A 25 7.75 -10.02 9.63
CA SER A 25 6.98 -11.26 9.64
C SER A 25 6.45 -11.70 8.27
N GLY A 26 6.87 -11.03 7.18
CA GLY A 26 6.54 -11.42 5.80
C GLY A 26 5.26 -10.79 5.23
N VAL A 27 4.78 -9.67 5.78
CA VAL A 27 3.71 -8.88 5.14
C VAL A 27 4.28 -8.13 3.95
N GLU A 28 3.75 -8.38 2.77
CA GLU A 28 4.18 -7.77 1.51
C GLU A 28 3.25 -6.63 1.06
N ASN A 29 2.01 -6.59 1.55
CA ASN A 29 1.01 -5.63 1.10
C ASN A 29 0.44 -4.85 2.27
N ILE A 30 0.54 -3.51 2.23
CA ILE A 30 0.06 -2.60 3.27
C ILE A 30 -1.00 -1.67 2.68
N ILE A 31 -2.24 -1.81 3.15
CA ILE A 31 -3.33 -0.90 2.79
C ILE A 31 -3.34 0.26 3.80
N ILE A 32 -2.98 1.44 3.32
CA ILE A 32 -2.99 2.69 4.10
C ILE A 32 -4.44 3.21 4.18
N ARG A 33 -5.07 3.01 5.35
CA ARG A 33 -6.49 3.33 5.58
C ARG A 33 -6.69 4.28 6.75
N GLU A 34 -6.39 5.56 6.51
CA GLU A 34 -6.53 6.63 7.50
C GLU A 34 -7.57 7.65 7.00
N LYS A 35 -8.85 7.32 7.23
CA LYS A 35 -10.00 8.02 6.63
C LYS A 35 -10.22 9.45 7.11
N ASP A 36 -9.60 9.81 8.22
CA ASP A 36 -9.75 11.09 8.91
C ASP A 36 -8.59 12.04 8.67
N LEU A 37 -7.59 11.63 7.90
CA LEU A 37 -6.47 12.48 7.56
C LEU A 37 -6.70 13.21 6.24
N GLU A 38 -6.49 14.51 6.28
CA GLU A 38 -6.39 15.34 5.09
C GLU A 38 -5.09 15.03 4.31
N TYR A 39 -5.04 15.46 3.04
CA TYR A 39 -3.95 15.15 2.12
C TYR A 39 -2.55 15.38 2.73
N GLN A 40 -2.32 16.54 3.35
CA GLN A 40 -1.00 16.89 3.87
C GLN A 40 -0.60 16.03 5.08
N GLU A 41 -1.54 15.68 5.93
CA GLU A 41 -1.32 14.83 7.09
C GLU A 41 -1.07 13.39 6.65
N LEU A 42 -1.87 12.88 5.70
CA LEU A 42 -1.68 11.56 5.12
C LEU A 42 -0.31 11.45 4.43
N ARG A 43 0.12 12.50 3.73
CA ARG A 43 1.44 12.55 3.09
C ARG A 43 2.57 12.49 4.12
N LYS A 44 2.46 13.24 5.20
CA LYS A 44 3.46 13.21 6.30
C LYS A 44 3.56 11.81 6.90
N LEU A 45 2.42 11.19 7.22
CA LEU A 45 2.36 9.84 7.77
C LEU A 45 2.95 8.82 6.79
N TYR A 46 2.56 8.86 5.53
CA TYR A 46 3.07 7.99 4.46
C TYR A 46 4.59 8.06 4.34
N MET A 47 5.15 9.27 4.36
CA MET A 47 6.61 9.47 4.31
C MET A 47 7.31 8.93 5.56
N LYS A 48 6.72 9.07 6.76
CA LYS A 48 7.26 8.46 7.99
C LYS A 48 7.31 6.93 7.87
N ILE A 49 6.25 6.30 7.36
CA ILE A 49 6.21 4.85 7.14
C ILE A 49 7.33 4.44 6.17
N LYS A 50 7.44 5.08 5.01
CA LYS A 50 8.50 4.78 4.02
C LYS A 50 9.90 4.93 4.60
N THR A 51 10.13 5.99 5.37
CA THR A 51 11.43 6.22 6.04
C THR A 51 11.73 5.11 7.05
N LYS A 52 10.74 4.72 7.87
CA LYS A 52 10.93 3.65 8.87
C LYS A 52 11.28 2.31 8.21
N ILE A 53 10.65 1.99 7.07
CA ILE A 53 10.92 0.76 6.32
C ILE A 53 12.32 0.78 5.72
N ASN A 54 12.73 1.89 5.12
CA ASN A 54 14.09 2.02 4.58
C ASN A 54 15.17 1.84 5.66
N CYS A 55 14.87 2.22 6.92
CA CYS A 55 15.78 1.98 8.05
C CYS A 55 15.86 0.50 8.45
N ILE A 56 14.84 -0.32 8.17
CA ILE A 56 14.88 -1.77 8.46
C ILE A 56 15.94 -2.43 7.61
N ASP A 57 15.96 -2.14 6.31
CA ASP A 57 16.95 -2.69 5.37
C ASP A 57 18.39 -2.40 5.82
N PHE A 58 18.62 -1.25 6.45
CA PHE A 58 19.93 -0.83 6.90
C PHE A 58 20.38 -1.54 8.21
N GLN A 59 19.45 -1.76 9.17
CA GLN A 59 19.79 -2.34 10.48
C GLN A 59 20.08 -3.85 10.40
N GLU A 60 19.37 -4.59 9.56
CA GLU A 60 19.62 -6.05 9.41
C GLU A 60 20.97 -6.34 8.73
N GLN A 61 21.45 -5.44 7.88
CA GLN A 61 22.75 -5.63 7.23
C GLN A 61 23.95 -5.38 8.15
N ILE A 62 23.78 -4.57 9.20
CA ILE A 62 24.82 -4.32 10.21
C ILE A 62 24.96 -5.49 11.19
N SER A 63 23.90 -6.28 11.39
CA SER A 63 23.91 -7.44 12.29
C SER A 63 24.65 -8.66 11.72
N ASP A 64 24.92 -8.68 10.43
CA ASP A 64 25.70 -9.74 9.77
C ASP A 64 27.18 -9.30 9.70
N GLU A 65 27.98 -9.73 10.68
CA GLU A 65 29.42 -9.36 10.80
C GLU A 65 30.27 -9.78 9.61
N SER A 66 29.79 -10.74 8.79
CA SER A 66 30.48 -11.21 7.60
C SER A 66 30.47 -10.26 6.41
N LEU A 67 29.57 -9.22 6.41
CA LEU A 67 29.34 -8.32 5.28
C LEU A 67 29.94 -6.91 5.46
N LYS A 68 30.77 -6.68 6.48
CA LYS A 68 31.35 -5.35 6.80
C LYS A 68 32.35 -4.79 5.79
N THR A 69 32.69 -5.52 4.73
CA THR A 69 33.62 -5.05 3.71
C THR A 69 32.93 -4.82 2.36
N ASN A 70 32.79 -3.54 2.00
CA ASN A 70 32.41 -3.08 0.66
C ASN A 70 30.94 -3.19 0.22
N ILE A 71 29.99 -2.71 1.05
CA ILE A 71 28.59 -2.57 0.60
C ILE A 71 28.43 -1.26 -0.16
N ASN A 72 28.28 -1.33 -1.48
CA ASN A 72 27.81 -0.23 -2.32
C ASN A 72 26.38 0.12 -1.90
N GLN A 73 26.12 1.37 -1.47
CA GLN A 73 24.83 1.89 -1.04
C GLN A 73 23.66 1.68 -2.04
N LYS A 74 23.95 1.28 -3.27
CA LYS A 74 22.96 1.00 -4.32
C LYS A 74 22.35 -0.40 -4.25
N GLU A 75 23.01 -1.40 -3.68
CA GLU A 75 22.52 -2.78 -3.62
C GLU A 75 21.60 -3.06 -2.43
N CYS A 76 21.60 -2.18 -1.43
CA CYS A 76 20.83 -2.32 -0.19
C CYS A 76 19.33 -2.01 -0.29
N ARG A 77 18.82 -1.55 -1.44
CA ARG A 77 17.48 -0.93 -1.54
C ARG A 77 16.30 -1.88 -1.68
N ASN A 78 16.46 -3.21 -1.71
CA ASN A 78 15.39 -4.13 -2.16
C ASN A 78 15.21 -5.42 -1.36
N LYS A 79 15.60 -5.51 -0.09
CA LYS A 79 15.41 -6.75 0.67
C LYS A 79 13.93 -7.05 0.96
N PHE A 80 13.15 -6.01 1.27
CA PHE A 80 11.71 -6.15 1.50
C PHE A 80 10.91 -5.47 0.39
N LYS A 81 10.30 -6.28 -0.48
CA LYS A 81 9.38 -5.78 -1.50
C LYS A 81 8.00 -5.53 -0.85
N VAL A 82 7.77 -4.30 -0.41
CA VAL A 82 6.50 -3.90 0.20
C VAL A 82 5.66 -3.11 -0.80
N ASN A 83 4.44 -3.55 -1.04
CA ASN A 83 3.46 -2.85 -1.85
C ASN A 83 2.59 -1.95 -0.95
N PHE A 84 2.66 -0.65 -1.18
CA PHE A 84 1.76 0.31 -0.56
C PHE A 84 0.51 0.48 -1.41
N ILE A 85 -0.64 0.28 -0.80
CA ILE A 85 -1.95 0.37 -1.44
C ILE A 85 -2.75 1.45 -0.71
N ILE A 86 -3.17 2.48 -1.44
CA ILE A 86 -3.92 3.60 -0.86
C ILE A 86 -5.40 3.24 -0.78
N ASN A 87 -6.05 3.48 0.37
CA ASN A 87 -7.48 3.22 0.51
C ASN A 87 -8.32 4.44 0.13
N SER A 88 -9.14 4.32 -0.89
CA SER A 88 -10.23 5.24 -1.29
C SER A 88 -9.82 6.68 -1.67
N ASN A 89 -8.60 7.10 -1.47
CA ASN A 89 -8.15 8.47 -1.75
C ASN A 89 -7.48 8.54 -3.12
N ILE A 90 -8.27 8.87 -4.16
CA ILE A 90 -7.81 8.93 -5.55
C ILE A 90 -6.75 10.02 -5.72
N GLU A 91 -6.99 11.22 -5.18
CA GLU A 91 -6.06 12.34 -5.30
C GLU A 91 -4.68 11.99 -4.72
N PHE A 92 -4.67 11.33 -3.57
CA PHE A 92 -3.42 10.91 -2.93
C PHE A 92 -2.74 9.81 -3.75
N PHE A 93 -3.51 8.81 -4.22
CA PHE A 93 -3.01 7.73 -5.07
C PHE A 93 -2.30 8.23 -6.33
N GLU A 94 -2.85 9.23 -6.99
CA GLU A 94 -2.27 9.80 -8.21
C GLU A 94 -0.97 10.58 -7.98
N LYS A 95 -0.81 11.15 -6.78
CA LYS A 95 0.30 12.06 -6.46
C LYS A 95 1.47 11.39 -5.73
N VAL A 96 1.32 10.14 -5.28
CA VAL A 96 2.36 9.46 -4.52
C VAL A 96 2.87 8.22 -5.25
N ASP A 97 4.13 7.89 -5.00
CA ASP A 97 4.71 6.63 -5.45
C ASP A 97 4.20 5.49 -4.55
N CYS A 98 3.17 4.78 -5.04
CA CYS A 98 2.57 3.60 -4.40
C CYS A 98 2.25 2.53 -5.45
N GLN A 99 1.99 1.30 -5.02
CA GLN A 99 1.79 0.15 -5.90
C GLN A 99 0.33 -0.09 -6.25
N GLY A 100 -0.62 0.54 -5.53
CA GLY A 100 -2.01 0.29 -5.84
C GLY A 100 -3.00 1.16 -5.07
N ILE A 101 -4.27 0.92 -5.38
CA ILE A 101 -5.41 1.52 -4.72
C ILE A 101 -6.44 0.45 -4.34
N HIS A 102 -7.07 0.60 -3.18
CA HIS A 102 -8.17 -0.22 -2.71
C HIS A 102 -9.44 0.62 -2.58
N LEU A 103 -10.52 0.22 -3.25
CA LEU A 103 -11.75 0.99 -3.38
C LEU A 103 -12.97 0.24 -2.85
N PRO A 104 -13.94 0.92 -2.22
CA PRO A 104 -15.30 0.41 -2.10
C PRO A 104 -15.93 0.23 -3.48
N PHE A 105 -16.73 -0.82 -3.67
CA PHE A 105 -17.35 -1.14 -4.96
C PHE A 105 -18.14 0.04 -5.56
N LYS A 106 -18.89 0.78 -4.73
CA LYS A 106 -19.65 1.95 -5.20
C LYS A 106 -18.74 3.05 -5.78
N LEU A 107 -17.59 3.31 -5.15
CA LEU A 107 -16.64 4.31 -5.65
C LEU A 107 -16.00 3.84 -6.96
N PHE A 108 -15.66 2.55 -7.04
CA PHE A 108 -15.13 1.94 -8.25
C PHE A 108 -16.13 2.09 -9.42
N LEU A 109 -17.42 1.79 -9.24
CA LEU A 109 -18.43 1.97 -10.29
C LEU A 109 -18.53 3.41 -10.76
N ASN A 110 -18.55 4.36 -9.84
CA ASN A 110 -18.58 5.78 -10.19
C ASN A 110 -17.37 6.19 -11.05
N LEU A 111 -16.18 5.68 -10.73
CA LEU A 111 -14.98 5.94 -11.51
C LEU A 111 -15.06 5.34 -12.92
N ILE A 112 -15.58 4.12 -13.07
CA ILE A 112 -15.79 3.48 -14.37
C ILE A 112 -16.80 4.28 -15.22
N GLU A 113 -17.91 4.66 -14.65
CA GLU A 113 -18.94 5.49 -15.31
C GLU A 113 -18.37 6.83 -15.80
N ASN A 114 -17.47 7.43 -15.03
CA ASN A 114 -16.75 8.66 -15.40
C ASN A 114 -15.51 8.41 -16.26
N LYS A 115 -15.32 7.19 -16.78
CA LYS A 115 -14.22 6.82 -17.68
C LYS A 115 -12.82 7.04 -17.05
N TYR A 116 -12.71 6.86 -15.73
CA TYR A 116 -11.41 6.90 -15.06
C TYR A 116 -10.50 5.79 -15.61
N ASN A 117 -9.29 6.16 -16.00
CA ASN A 117 -8.33 5.24 -16.56
C ASN A 117 -7.42 4.67 -15.47
N PHE A 118 -7.66 3.43 -15.05
CA PHE A 118 -6.79 2.72 -14.12
C PHE A 118 -5.49 2.30 -14.82
N ASN A 119 -4.36 2.57 -14.17
CA ASN A 119 -3.07 2.14 -14.68
C ASN A 119 -2.94 0.60 -14.52
N GLU A 120 -2.77 -0.12 -15.61
CA GLU A 120 -2.65 -1.59 -15.66
C GLU A 120 -1.48 -2.14 -14.82
N ASN A 121 -0.46 -1.32 -14.56
CA ASN A 121 0.70 -1.71 -13.74
C ASN A 121 0.48 -1.49 -12.23
N LYS A 122 -0.71 -1.03 -11.82
CA LYS A 122 -1.05 -0.80 -10.42
C LYS A 122 -2.03 -1.84 -9.92
N ILE A 123 -1.90 -2.18 -8.64
CA ILE A 123 -2.82 -3.10 -7.96
C ILE A 123 -4.15 -2.38 -7.74
N LEU A 124 -5.25 -2.96 -8.23
CA LEU A 124 -6.60 -2.53 -7.94
C LEU A 124 -7.27 -3.53 -7.00
N GLY A 125 -7.54 -3.12 -5.77
CA GLY A 125 -8.28 -3.90 -4.79
C GLY A 125 -9.70 -3.37 -4.63
N LEU A 126 -10.68 -4.25 -4.44
CA LEU A 126 -12.08 -3.89 -4.24
C LEU A 126 -12.66 -4.51 -2.97
N SER A 127 -13.47 -3.72 -2.23
CA SER A 127 -14.34 -4.26 -1.18
C SER A 127 -15.69 -4.62 -1.76
N LEU A 128 -16.01 -5.90 -1.78
CA LEU A 128 -17.30 -6.43 -2.24
C LEU A 128 -18.07 -6.94 -1.02
N HIS A 129 -19.38 -6.68 -0.96
CA HIS A 129 -20.24 -7.02 0.17
C HIS A 129 -21.42 -7.90 -0.20
N LYS A 130 -21.68 -8.10 -1.52
CA LYS A 130 -22.80 -8.85 -2.05
C LYS A 130 -22.35 -9.73 -3.21
N VAL A 131 -23.05 -10.84 -3.41
CA VAL A 131 -22.77 -11.77 -4.53
C VAL A 131 -22.99 -11.08 -5.88
N GLU A 132 -24.01 -10.23 -5.97
CA GLU A 132 -24.34 -9.49 -7.18
C GLU A 132 -23.20 -8.54 -7.62
N GLU A 133 -22.42 -8.03 -6.65
CA GLU A 133 -21.23 -7.19 -6.95
C GLU A 133 -20.13 -8.03 -7.59
N VAL A 134 -19.96 -9.28 -7.15
CA VAL A 134 -19.01 -10.24 -7.75
C VAL A 134 -19.43 -10.57 -9.17
N ASP A 135 -20.72 -10.95 -9.37
CA ASP A 135 -21.27 -11.28 -10.68
C ASP A 135 -21.14 -10.12 -11.68
N TYR A 136 -21.35 -8.90 -11.19
CA TYR A 136 -21.17 -7.70 -12.00
C TYR A 136 -19.71 -7.50 -12.43
N LEU A 137 -18.78 -7.65 -11.49
CA LEU A 137 -17.34 -7.51 -11.74
C LEU A 137 -16.84 -8.57 -12.73
N GLU A 138 -17.29 -9.84 -12.59
CA GLU A 138 -16.95 -10.89 -13.54
C GLU A 138 -17.43 -10.57 -14.97
N LYS A 139 -18.63 -10.02 -15.12
CA LYS A 139 -19.13 -9.59 -16.43
C LYS A 139 -18.29 -8.45 -17.01
N LEU A 140 -17.88 -7.48 -16.20
CA LEU A 140 -16.99 -6.39 -16.65
C LEU A 140 -15.65 -6.93 -17.15
N ILE A 141 -15.03 -7.85 -16.42
CA ILE A 141 -13.73 -8.45 -16.78
C ILE A 141 -13.88 -9.27 -18.08
N ARG A 142 -14.92 -10.11 -18.20
CA ARG A 142 -15.18 -10.93 -19.39
C ARG A 142 -15.42 -10.09 -20.64
N ASN A 143 -16.05 -8.94 -20.50
CA ASN A 143 -16.32 -8.03 -21.60
C ASN A 143 -15.12 -7.16 -21.99
N GLN A 144 -13.94 -7.43 -21.45
CA GLN A 144 -12.68 -6.70 -21.68
C GLN A 144 -12.73 -5.17 -21.40
N ASN A 145 -13.71 -4.73 -20.63
CA ASN A 145 -13.84 -3.33 -20.25
C ASN A 145 -12.87 -2.94 -19.11
N ILE A 146 -12.17 -3.92 -18.54
CA ILE A 146 -11.09 -3.73 -17.55
C ILE A 146 -10.03 -4.79 -17.85
N LYS A 147 -8.85 -4.35 -18.24
CA LYS A 147 -7.65 -5.19 -18.34
C LYS A 147 -6.85 -5.12 -17.06
#